data_e1f35c6be41d3b03943be92c2ca2da47
#
_entry.id   e1f35c6be41d3b03943be92c2ca2da47
#
_cell.length_a   1.000
_cell.length_b   1.000
_cell.length_c   1.000
_cell.angle_alpha   90.00
_cell.angle_beta   90.00
_cell.angle_gamma   90.00
#
_symmetry.space_group_name_H-M   'P 1'
#
loop_
_entity.id
_entity.type
_entity.pdbx_description
1 polymer ?
#
loop_
_entity_poly.entity_id
_entity_poly.type
_entity_poly.pdbx_seq_one_letter_code
_entity_poly.pdbx_strand_id
1 'polypeptide(L)'
;MGLRPHNATTPGSRGRVAPDFSELSQGNKPEKSLTSAMSKTGGRNHFGRITSRFRGGGHKRRFRLIDFRRNKLGVPATVATVEYDPNRTARIALLHYADGEKRYILCPDGLTVGDTVVS
;
A
#
# COMPACT_ATOMS: atom_id res chain seq x y z
N MET A 1 -4.46 -5.99 13.88
CA MET A 1 -5.23 -6.26 12.63
C MET A 1 -6.47 -7.07 13.00
N GLY A 2 -7.66 -6.51 12.74
CA GLY A 2 -8.91 -7.22 12.95
C GLY A 2 -9.19 -8.23 11.84
N LEU A 3 -9.91 -9.30 12.18
CA LEU A 3 -10.29 -10.35 11.25
C LEU A 3 -11.82 -10.40 11.14
N ARG A 4 -12.32 -10.46 9.90
CA ARG A 4 -13.73 -10.56 9.58
C ARG A 4 -14.04 -11.94 9.01
N PRO A 5 -14.75 -12.81 9.73
CA PRO A 5 -15.25 -14.06 9.18
C PRO A 5 -16.39 -13.80 8.18
N HIS A 6 -16.50 -14.64 7.18
CA HIS A 6 -17.57 -14.61 6.20
C HIS A 6 -18.63 -15.66 6.52
N ASN A 7 -19.88 -15.37 6.18
CA ASN A 7 -20.98 -16.34 6.31
C ASN A 7 -20.75 -17.52 5.37
N ALA A 8 -21.08 -18.72 5.84
CA ALA A 8 -20.92 -19.97 5.10
C ALA A 8 -22.06 -20.18 4.09
N THR A 9 -22.17 -19.30 3.08
CA THR A 9 -23.21 -19.36 2.04
C THR A 9 -22.83 -20.24 0.87
N THR A 10 -21.54 -20.43 0.62
CA THR A 10 -21.01 -21.28 -0.45
C THR A 10 -19.83 -22.09 0.06
N PRO A 11 -19.41 -23.18 -0.63
CA PRO A 11 -18.18 -23.90 -0.25
C PRO A 11 -16.94 -23.00 -0.16
N GLY A 12 -16.83 -22.00 -1.05
CA GLY A 12 -15.69 -21.08 -1.08
C GLY A 12 -15.71 -20.03 0.04
N SER A 13 -16.88 -19.67 0.58
CA SER A 13 -17.01 -18.74 1.70
C SER A 13 -16.93 -19.40 3.07
N ARG A 14 -17.13 -20.73 3.10
CA ARG A 14 -17.01 -21.52 4.33
C ARG A 14 -15.57 -21.49 4.83
N GLY A 15 -15.38 -21.04 6.06
CA GLY A 15 -14.05 -20.91 6.68
C GLY A 15 -13.21 -19.74 6.15
N ARG A 16 -13.74 -18.90 5.25
CA ARG A 16 -13.04 -17.69 4.79
C ARG A 16 -13.01 -16.66 5.90
N VAL A 17 -11.81 -16.18 6.21
CA VAL A 17 -11.55 -15.05 7.09
C VAL A 17 -10.74 -14.02 6.32
N ALA A 18 -11.16 -12.77 6.33
CA ALA A 18 -10.47 -11.68 5.66
C ALA A 18 -10.08 -10.60 6.68
N PRO A 19 -9.05 -9.77 6.39
CA PRO A 19 -8.77 -8.61 7.21
C PRO A 19 -9.94 -7.63 7.15
N ASP A 20 -10.23 -6.97 8.27
CA ASP A 20 -11.31 -5.97 8.37
C ASP A 20 -10.87 -4.55 8.01
N PHE A 21 -9.56 -4.34 7.85
CA PHE A 21 -8.93 -3.05 7.54
C PHE A 21 -9.21 -1.94 8.58
N SER A 22 -9.54 -2.30 9.81
CA SER A 22 -9.88 -1.34 10.88
C SER A 22 -8.72 -0.42 11.24
N GLU A 23 -7.48 -0.85 11.04
CA GLU A 23 -6.27 -0.07 11.28
C GLU A 23 -6.01 1.02 10.23
N LEU A 24 -6.71 0.98 9.09
CA LEU A 24 -6.52 1.95 8.02
C LEU A 24 -7.30 3.24 8.28
N SER A 25 -6.71 4.36 7.90
CA SER A 25 -7.40 5.64 7.92
C SER A 25 -8.54 5.64 6.90
N GLN A 26 -9.74 5.98 7.34
CA GLN A 26 -10.95 5.94 6.51
C GLN A 26 -10.99 7.11 5.51
N GLY A 27 -11.50 6.83 4.30
CA GLY A 27 -11.75 7.87 3.28
C GLY A 27 -10.51 8.45 2.60
N ASN A 28 -9.33 7.95 2.88
CA ASN A 28 -8.09 8.45 2.30
C ASN A 28 -7.94 8.07 0.83
N LYS A 29 -7.36 9.01 0.08
CA LYS A 29 -6.86 8.79 -1.28
C LYS A 29 -5.34 8.83 -1.25
N PRO A 30 -4.65 7.98 -2.04
CA PRO A 30 -3.20 8.04 -2.14
C PRO A 30 -2.70 9.41 -2.58
N GLU A 31 -1.58 9.86 -2.02
CA GLU A 31 -0.93 11.11 -2.40
C GLU A 31 -0.48 11.02 -3.87
N LYS A 32 -1.03 11.89 -4.73
CA LYS A 32 -0.78 11.83 -6.19
C LYS A 32 0.70 11.98 -6.53
N SER A 33 1.40 12.87 -5.85
CA SER A 33 2.82 13.16 -6.09
C SER A 33 3.73 11.95 -5.79
N LEU A 34 3.27 11.05 -4.92
CA LEU A 34 4.00 9.86 -4.49
C LEU A 34 3.49 8.57 -5.17
N THR A 35 2.66 8.70 -6.19
CA THR A 35 2.13 7.56 -6.95
C THR A 35 2.52 7.65 -8.42
N SER A 36 2.84 6.51 -9.02
CA SER A 36 3.12 6.39 -10.44
C SER A 36 2.27 5.29 -11.10
N ALA A 37 2.17 5.36 -12.42
CA ALA A 37 1.52 4.32 -13.18
C ALA A 37 2.33 3.02 -13.15
N MET A 38 1.64 1.90 -13.05
CA MET A 38 2.24 0.57 -13.17
C MET A 38 1.63 -0.10 -14.40
N SER A 39 2.40 -0.16 -15.49
CA SER A 39 1.97 -0.88 -16.69
C SER A 39 2.28 -2.37 -16.55
N LYS A 40 1.37 -3.18 -17.08
CA LYS A 40 1.53 -4.63 -17.15
C LYS A 40 1.57 -5.04 -18.61
N THR A 41 2.56 -5.81 -19.01
CA THR A 41 2.72 -6.29 -20.39
C THR A 41 1.89 -7.52 -20.68
N GLY A 42 1.53 -8.28 -19.66
CA GLY A 42 0.79 -9.55 -19.81
C GLY A 42 1.53 -10.59 -20.65
N GLY A 43 2.86 -10.56 -20.64
CA GLY A 43 3.70 -11.46 -21.44
C GLY A 43 3.73 -11.15 -22.92
N ARG A 44 3.24 -9.96 -23.37
CA ARG A 44 3.25 -9.53 -24.78
C ARG A 44 4.54 -8.77 -25.09
N ASN A 45 5.04 -8.98 -26.32
CA ASN A 45 6.15 -8.20 -26.87
C ASN A 45 5.63 -6.89 -27.51
N HIS A 46 6.53 -6.14 -28.20
CA HIS A 46 6.17 -4.90 -28.87
C HIS A 46 5.19 -5.07 -30.06
N PHE A 47 5.07 -6.27 -30.63
CA PHE A 47 4.05 -6.62 -31.63
C PHE A 47 2.71 -7.03 -31.03
N GLY A 48 2.57 -7.04 -29.72
CA GLY A 48 1.37 -7.46 -29.01
C GLY A 48 1.16 -8.98 -28.95
N ARG A 49 2.13 -9.78 -29.42
CA ARG A 49 2.07 -11.25 -29.38
C ARG A 49 2.52 -11.78 -28.03
N ILE A 50 1.90 -12.86 -27.57
CA ILE A 50 2.27 -13.55 -26.35
C ILE A 50 3.58 -14.30 -26.59
N THR A 51 4.66 -13.82 -25.99
CA THR A 51 5.99 -14.46 -26.00
C THR A 51 6.31 -15.18 -24.69
N SER A 52 5.62 -14.81 -23.62
CA SER A 52 5.72 -15.47 -22.32
C SER A 52 4.31 -15.85 -21.87
N ARG A 53 4.00 -17.13 -21.89
CA ARG A 53 2.69 -17.67 -21.49
C ARG A 53 2.51 -17.63 -19.97
N PHE A 54 1.24 -17.75 -19.53
CA PHE A 54 0.82 -17.77 -18.11
C PHE A 54 1.16 -16.48 -17.34
N ARG A 55 1.26 -15.35 -18.03
CA ARG A 55 1.50 -14.05 -17.43
C ARG A 55 0.36 -13.09 -17.74
N GLY A 56 -0.02 -12.32 -16.74
CA GLY A 56 -1.06 -11.30 -16.88
C GLY A 56 -2.18 -11.46 -15.86
N GLY A 57 -3.22 -10.68 -16.04
CA GLY A 57 -4.37 -10.64 -15.15
C GLY A 57 -4.17 -9.77 -13.89
N GLY A 58 -5.15 -9.88 -13.00
CA GLY A 58 -5.22 -9.08 -11.78
C GLY A 58 -5.75 -7.67 -12.00
N HIS A 59 -6.12 -7.04 -10.90
CA HIS A 59 -6.66 -5.68 -10.90
C HIS A 59 -5.57 -4.65 -11.22
N LYS A 60 -5.96 -3.52 -11.85
CA LYS A 60 -5.07 -2.37 -12.09
C LYS A 60 -4.54 -1.83 -10.75
N ARG A 61 -3.24 -1.57 -10.68
CA ARG A 61 -2.57 -1.06 -9.49
C ARG A 61 -1.78 0.19 -9.81
N ARG A 62 -1.58 1.03 -8.80
CA ARG A 62 -0.63 2.13 -8.84
C ARG A 62 0.56 1.79 -7.96
N PHE A 63 1.73 2.18 -8.39
CA PHE A 63 2.95 2.08 -7.59
C PHE A 63 3.02 3.24 -6.60
N ARG A 64 3.42 2.98 -5.37
CA ARG A 64 3.72 3.99 -4.36
C ARG A 64 5.22 4.11 -4.21
N LEU A 65 5.72 5.34 -4.18
CA LEU A 65 7.12 5.63 -3.91
C LEU A 65 7.35 5.52 -2.41
N ILE A 66 8.01 4.45 -1.99
CA ILE A 66 8.31 4.21 -0.57
C ILE A 66 9.75 4.63 -0.29
N ASP A 67 9.94 5.41 0.76
CA ASP A 67 11.25 5.79 1.24
C ASP A 67 11.87 4.66 2.09
N PHE A 68 12.65 3.82 1.44
CA PHE A 68 13.42 2.76 2.12
C PHE A 68 14.76 3.26 2.65
N ARG A 69 15.31 4.33 2.06
CA ARG A 69 16.64 4.83 2.41
C ARG A 69 16.65 5.63 3.70
N ARG A 70 15.53 6.25 4.05
CA ARG A 70 15.38 7.08 5.25
C ARG A 70 16.51 8.11 5.39
N ASN A 71 16.91 8.72 4.28
CA ASN A 71 18.06 9.62 4.19
C ASN A 71 17.80 11.04 4.70
N LYS A 72 16.60 11.34 5.15
CA LYS A 72 16.25 12.64 5.74
C LYS A 72 16.46 12.60 7.24
N LEU A 73 17.70 12.84 7.65
CA LEU A 73 18.14 12.74 9.05
C LEU A 73 17.75 13.97 9.87
N GLY A 74 17.39 13.76 11.14
CA GLY A 74 17.19 14.83 12.13
C GLY A 74 15.94 15.69 11.94
N VAL A 75 15.14 15.49 10.90
CA VAL A 75 13.90 16.23 10.68
C VAL A 75 12.71 15.42 11.19
N PRO A 76 11.94 15.93 12.17
CA PRO A 76 10.76 15.24 12.66
C PRO A 76 9.65 15.21 11.61
N ALA A 77 8.95 14.09 11.54
CA ALA A 77 7.79 13.90 10.70
C ALA A 77 6.63 13.35 11.51
N THR A 78 5.42 13.80 11.21
CA THR A 78 4.19 13.31 11.83
C THR A 78 3.50 12.32 10.90
N VAL A 79 3.02 11.20 11.45
CA VAL A 79 2.20 10.23 10.72
C VAL A 79 0.83 10.85 10.45
N ALA A 80 0.56 11.15 9.19
CA ALA A 80 -0.72 11.73 8.78
C ALA A 80 -1.79 10.66 8.57
N THR A 81 -1.44 9.58 7.88
CA THR A 81 -2.37 8.49 7.56
C THR A 81 -1.66 7.15 7.53
N VAL A 82 -2.41 6.08 7.82
CA VAL A 82 -2.01 4.69 7.55
C VAL A 82 -2.86 4.18 6.40
N GLU A 83 -2.22 3.69 5.34
CA GLU A 83 -2.88 3.39 4.07
C GLU A 83 -2.61 1.95 3.61
N TYR A 84 -3.53 1.45 2.79
CA TYR A 84 -3.38 0.18 2.09
C TYR A 84 -2.53 0.35 0.84
N ASP A 85 -1.53 -0.51 0.66
CA ASP A 85 -0.78 -0.63 -0.59
C ASP A 85 -1.09 -1.97 -1.26
N PRO A 86 -1.67 -1.98 -2.47
CA PRO A 86 -2.00 -3.23 -3.17
C PRO A 86 -0.77 -4.00 -3.67
N ASN A 87 0.42 -3.43 -3.58
CA ASN A 87 1.67 -4.03 -4.09
C ASN A 87 2.43 -4.81 -3.02
N ARG A 88 1.99 -4.75 -1.77
CA ARG A 88 2.63 -5.42 -0.62
C ARG A 88 1.62 -5.81 0.43
N THR A 89 2.02 -6.70 1.32
CA THR A 89 1.18 -7.12 2.45
C THR A 89 1.23 -6.13 3.61
N ALA A 90 2.37 -5.43 3.78
CA ALA A 90 2.53 -4.42 4.82
C ALA A 90 1.71 -3.16 4.54
N ARG A 91 1.25 -2.49 5.59
CA ARG A 91 0.65 -1.15 5.49
C ARG A 91 1.75 -0.12 5.24
N ILE A 92 1.36 1.01 4.68
CA ILE A 92 2.24 2.17 4.48
C ILE A 92 1.71 3.36 5.27
N ALA A 93 2.62 4.19 5.76
CA ALA A 93 2.29 5.42 6.48
C ALA A 93 2.73 6.63 5.66
N LEU A 94 1.84 7.60 5.54
CA LEU A 94 2.17 8.91 4.97
C LEU A 94 2.74 9.79 6.06
N LEU A 95 3.95 10.26 5.88
CA LEU A 95 4.65 11.19 6.76
C LEU A 95 4.58 12.60 6.21
N HIS A 96 4.25 13.54 7.09
CA HIS A 96 4.39 14.97 6.86
C HIS A 96 5.58 15.47 7.67
N TYR A 97 6.66 15.83 6.99
CA TYR A 97 7.85 16.39 7.61
C TYR A 97 7.65 17.87 8.02
N ALA A 98 8.38 18.32 9.00
CA ALA A 98 8.29 19.70 9.50
C ALA A 98 8.61 20.77 8.42
N ASP A 99 9.39 20.42 7.41
CA ASP A 99 9.71 21.27 6.26
C ASP A 99 8.69 21.24 5.11
N GLY A 100 7.58 20.51 5.29
CA GLY A 100 6.49 20.40 4.31
C GLY A 100 6.63 19.26 3.30
N GLU A 101 7.74 18.52 3.30
CA GLU A 101 7.89 17.34 2.42
C GLU A 101 6.99 16.20 2.90
N LYS A 102 6.49 15.43 1.96
CA LYS A 102 5.71 14.22 2.24
C LYS A 102 6.45 13.00 1.73
N ARG A 103 6.47 11.92 2.51
CA ARG A 103 7.02 10.64 2.09
C ARG A 103 6.16 9.49 2.60
N TYR A 104 6.15 8.39 1.85
CA TYR A 104 5.63 7.12 2.34
C TYR A 104 6.74 6.29 2.98
N ILE A 105 6.45 5.65 4.09
CA ILE A 105 7.28 4.61 4.69
C ILE A 105 6.47 3.34 4.90
N LEU A 106 7.14 2.21 5.14
CA LEU A 106 6.47 1.03 5.67
C LEU A 106 6.01 1.33 7.09
N CYS A 107 4.75 1.00 7.38
CA CYS A 107 4.20 1.18 8.71
C CYS A 107 4.66 0.02 9.62
N PRO A 108 5.54 0.26 10.61
CA PRO A 108 5.87 -0.75 11.60
C PRO A 108 4.68 -1.00 12.54
N ASP A 109 4.72 -2.12 13.23
CA ASP A 109 3.71 -2.44 14.24
C ASP A 109 3.75 -1.42 15.39
N GLY A 110 2.59 -1.03 15.88
CA GLY A 110 2.43 -0.04 16.95
C GLY A 110 2.48 1.42 16.50
N LEU A 111 2.79 1.73 15.23
CA LEU A 111 2.76 3.10 14.73
C LEU A 111 1.31 3.54 14.44
N THR A 112 0.91 4.66 15.04
CA THR A 112 -0.44 5.22 14.90
C THR A 112 -0.43 6.61 14.25
N VAL A 113 -1.60 7.03 13.77
CA VAL A 113 -1.77 8.40 13.25
C VAL A 113 -1.54 9.41 14.36
N GLY A 114 -0.72 10.42 14.09
CA GLY A 114 -0.33 11.45 15.05
C GLY A 114 1.04 11.21 15.69
N ASP A 115 1.61 10.01 15.57
CA ASP A 115 2.94 9.74 16.11
C ASP A 115 4.02 10.53 15.38
N THR A 116 5.10 10.84 16.09
CA THR A 116 6.28 11.52 15.53
C THR A 116 7.37 10.48 15.22
N VAL A 117 7.93 10.58 14.03
CA VAL A 117 8.99 9.71 13.53
C VAL A 117 10.20 10.56 13.14
N VAL A 118 11.39 10.13 13.54
CA VAL A 118 12.67 10.74 13.18
C VAL A 118 13.59 9.66 12.61
N SER A 119 14.43 10.01 11.67
CA SER A 119 15.48 9.14 11.10
C SER A 119 16.85 9.59 11.54
#